data_5e085289e252d306d4c93f56fc0cfdda
#
_entry.id   5e085289e252d306d4c93f56fc0cfdda
#
_cell.length_a   1.000
_cell.length_b   1.000
_cell.length_c   1.000
_cell.angle_alpha   90.00
_cell.angle_beta   90.00
_cell.angle_gamma   90.00
#
_symmetry.space_group_name_H-M   'P 1'
#
loop_
_entity.id
_entity.type
_entity.pdbx_description
1 polymer ?
#
loop_
_entity_poly.entity_id
_entity_poly.type
_entity_poly.pdbx_seq_one_letter_code
_entity_poly.pdbx_strand_id
1 'polypeptide(L)'
;MQETMRPSQEDVFEHLPIPIALRKMIVPAVTSQLIVLIYNMADTFFVGQTNNPYMVAGASLILPVFNITLCLAGLAGIGGGSLISRLLGQNQEDEARRVGAFSLYLGLIISALFAVGIAVFMEPVLRLLGAGENTFQYARQYATCVIVIGGIPTVLSNVLANLIRSIGRSREASTGIILGGLLNIALDPLFMFVLMPDGYEVLGAGLATCLSNCVAFLFFVVVLVRMGRGSVITFSLKGGMPKGESIGAIFGVGVPSAITTFLFDMDYVILDKLMVGHGDLAMAAVGIVLKVERFPLNVGVGICQGMMPLVAYNYAAKNKRRMEDTIHMAGRLGLIIAGISIVLYELFATQFAHLFIQEAQTVALASQFLRIRVLATPLMFLCFFTVYIFQAFGKGRISLFLGMIRWLVFNIPLLFLLDALFGMLGIVWAQAIADCLAVGLSFYVYHKYRPRVEELGDAPQAG
;
A
#
# COMPACT_ATOMS: atom_id res chain seq x y z
N MET A 1 9.46 -39.08 13.18
CA MET A 1 9.33 -37.87 12.39
C MET A 1 8.14 -37.10 12.96
N GLN A 2 8.37 -36.11 13.82
CA GLN A 2 7.30 -35.23 14.31
C GLN A 2 6.88 -34.36 13.13
N GLU A 3 5.69 -34.56 12.59
CA GLU A 3 5.00 -33.60 11.78
C GLU A 3 4.96 -32.30 12.61
N THR A 4 5.71 -31.31 12.20
CA THR A 4 5.58 -29.96 12.72
C THR A 4 4.18 -29.46 12.35
N MET A 5 3.21 -29.68 13.24
CA MET A 5 1.85 -29.12 13.11
C MET A 5 2.02 -27.62 12.84
N ARG A 6 1.56 -27.18 11.67
CA ARG A 6 1.47 -25.75 11.38
C ARG A 6 0.50 -25.17 12.41
N PRO A 7 0.91 -24.13 13.15
CA PRO A 7 0.05 -23.55 14.15
C PRO A 7 -1.30 -23.20 13.52
N SER A 8 -2.39 -23.50 14.23
CA SER A 8 -3.74 -23.15 13.79
C SER A 8 -3.86 -21.63 13.61
N GLN A 9 -4.88 -21.16 12.91
CA GLN A 9 -5.13 -19.72 12.76
C GLN A 9 -5.32 -19.04 14.12
N GLU A 10 -6.01 -19.69 15.04
CA GLU A 10 -6.23 -19.26 16.42
C GLU A 10 -4.93 -19.13 17.20
N ASP A 11 -3.94 -20.01 16.98
CA ASP A 11 -2.66 -19.94 17.66
C ASP A 11 -1.92 -18.62 17.43
N VAL A 12 -1.97 -18.06 16.21
CA VAL A 12 -1.30 -16.79 15.89
C VAL A 12 -1.94 -15.62 16.62
N PHE A 13 -3.28 -15.61 16.72
CA PHE A 13 -4.02 -14.50 17.29
C PHE A 13 -4.10 -14.58 18.83
N GLU A 14 -4.24 -15.79 19.40
CA GLU A 14 -4.54 -16.00 20.82
C GLU A 14 -3.36 -16.54 21.63
N HIS A 15 -2.70 -17.59 21.14
CA HIS A 15 -1.81 -18.39 21.98
C HIS A 15 -0.33 -18.05 21.82
N LEU A 16 0.13 -17.68 20.62
CA LEU A 16 1.54 -17.36 20.42
C LEU A 16 1.98 -16.13 21.21
N PRO A 17 3.19 -16.13 21.82
CA PRO A 17 3.78 -14.93 22.36
C PRO A 17 3.77 -13.78 21.35
N ILE A 18 3.44 -12.56 21.78
CA ILE A 18 3.28 -11.39 20.90
C ILE A 18 4.49 -11.16 19.98
N PRO A 19 5.76 -11.26 20.46
CA PRO A 19 6.91 -11.08 19.58
C PRO A 19 6.94 -12.08 18.43
N ILE A 20 6.54 -13.33 18.69
CA ILE A 20 6.51 -14.41 17.68
C ILE A 20 5.34 -14.19 16.72
N ALA A 21 4.16 -13.85 17.22
CA ALA A 21 2.99 -13.53 16.41
C ALA A 21 3.26 -12.35 15.47
N LEU A 22 3.79 -11.25 15.99
CA LEU A 22 4.18 -10.07 15.21
C LEU A 22 5.25 -10.39 14.17
N ARG A 23 6.29 -11.14 14.52
CA ARG A 23 7.33 -11.55 13.58
C ARG A 23 6.72 -12.35 12.41
N LYS A 24 5.81 -13.31 12.69
CA LYS A 24 5.14 -14.11 11.67
C LYS A 24 4.25 -13.27 10.75
N MET A 25 3.68 -12.19 11.23
CA MET A 25 2.80 -11.32 10.46
C MET A 25 3.56 -10.19 9.76
N ILE A 26 4.49 -9.52 10.44
CA ILE A 26 5.18 -8.32 9.95
C ILE A 26 6.29 -8.68 8.95
N VAL A 27 7.14 -9.66 9.25
CA VAL A 27 8.30 -9.95 8.38
C VAL A 27 7.87 -10.27 6.95
N PRO A 28 6.91 -11.20 6.70
CA PRO A 28 6.44 -11.43 5.34
C PRO A 28 5.81 -10.18 4.71
N ALA A 29 5.02 -9.41 5.46
CA ALA A 29 4.38 -8.19 4.96
C ALA A 29 5.40 -7.13 4.54
N VAL A 30 6.41 -6.88 5.35
CA VAL A 30 7.52 -5.96 5.02
C VAL A 30 8.29 -6.46 3.79
N THR A 31 8.63 -7.75 3.73
CA THR A 31 9.32 -8.33 2.58
C THR A 31 8.52 -8.14 1.29
N SER A 32 7.20 -8.38 1.32
CA SER A 32 6.37 -8.16 0.13
C SER A 32 6.31 -6.68 -0.28
N GLN A 33 6.25 -5.74 0.64
CA GLN A 33 6.26 -4.31 0.34
C GLN A 33 7.60 -3.85 -0.26
N LEU A 34 8.72 -4.39 0.23
CA LEU A 34 10.03 -4.10 -0.36
C LEU A 34 10.16 -4.68 -1.77
N ILE A 35 9.65 -5.87 -2.03
CA ILE A 35 9.65 -6.45 -3.39
C ILE A 35 8.75 -5.62 -4.31
N VAL A 36 7.58 -5.14 -3.85
CA VAL A 36 6.73 -4.22 -4.63
C VAL A 36 7.50 -2.95 -4.99
N LEU A 37 8.25 -2.37 -4.06
CA LEU A 37 9.08 -1.20 -4.33
C LEU A 37 10.16 -1.52 -5.38
N ILE A 38 10.86 -2.64 -5.22
CA ILE A 38 11.96 -3.03 -6.11
C ILE A 38 11.43 -3.28 -7.53
N TYR A 39 10.32 -4.00 -7.71
CA TYR A 39 9.81 -4.23 -9.05
C TYR A 39 9.30 -2.94 -9.72
N ASN A 40 8.67 -2.02 -8.99
CA ASN A 40 8.28 -0.72 -9.55
C ASN A 40 9.51 0.12 -10.00
N MET A 41 10.62 0.02 -9.26
CA MET A 41 11.88 0.66 -9.67
C MET A 41 12.48 -0.03 -10.90
N ALA A 42 12.44 -1.35 -10.97
CA ALA A 42 12.95 -2.13 -12.10
C ALA A 42 12.14 -1.85 -13.39
N ASP A 43 10.80 -1.83 -13.30
CA ASP A 43 9.93 -1.47 -14.42
C ASP A 43 10.28 -0.08 -14.98
N THR A 44 10.38 0.92 -14.09
CA THR A 44 10.80 2.28 -14.48
C THR A 44 12.20 2.30 -15.13
N PHE A 45 13.13 1.50 -14.58
CA PHE A 45 14.49 1.38 -15.12
C PHE A 45 14.47 0.76 -16.54
N PHE A 46 13.77 -0.35 -16.74
CA PHE A 46 13.71 -0.99 -18.05
C PHE A 46 13.00 -0.13 -19.09
N VAL A 47 11.90 0.55 -18.75
CA VAL A 47 11.27 1.50 -19.65
C VAL A 47 12.23 2.65 -20.00
N GLY A 48 13.05 3.11 -19.06
CA GLY A 48 14.10 4.10 -19.30
C GLY A 48 15.19 3.63 -20.29
N GLN A 49 15.50 2.32 -20.33
CA GLN A 49 16.50 1.75 -21.26
C GLN A 49 16.06 1.75 -22.72
N THR A 50 14.79 2.02 -23.02
CA THR A 50 14.31 2.18 -24.40
C THR A 50 14.95 3.39 -25.11
N ASN A 51 15.55 4.32 -24.36
CA ASN A 51 16.10 5.58 -24.86
C ASN A 51 15.11 6.43 -25.69
N ASN A 52 13.80 6.15 -25.55
CA ASN A 52 12.74 6.88 -26.22
C ASN A 52 11.92 7.68 -25.20
N PRO A 53 12.04 9.02 -25.16
CA PRO A 53 11.35 9.85 -24.18
C PRO A 53 9.83 9.77 -24.30
N TYR A 54 9.29 9.50 -25.48
CA TYR A 54 7.84 9.35 -25.67
C TYR A 54 7.29 8.06 -25.06
N MET A 55 8.08 6.99 -25.06
CA MET A 55 7.74 5.74 -24.39
C MET A 55 7.73 5.91 -22.88
N VAL A 56 8.77 6.52 -22.33
CA VAL A 56 8.87 6.80 -20.88
C VAL A 56 7.70 7.70 -20.45
N ALA A 57 7.42 8.76 -21.19
CA ALA A 57 6.31 9.66 -20.90
C ALA A 57 4.96 8.94 -21.00
N GLY A 58 4.75 8.14 -22.06
CA GLY A 58 3.51 7.38 -22.27
C GLY A 58 3.23 6.40 -21.13
N ALA A 59 4.21 5.63 -20.69
CA ALA A 59 4.05 4.72 -19.55
C ALA A 59 3.78 5.50 -18.23
N SER A 60 4.50 6.61 -18.02
CA SER A 60 4.36 7.43 -16.81
C SER A 60 2.97 8.07 -16.67
N LEU A 61 2.32 8.45 -17.80
CA LEU A 61 0.97 9.00 -17.79
C LEU A 61 -0.08 8.03 -17.22
N ILE A 62 0.18 6.73 -17.23
CA ILE A 62 -0.76 5.71 -16.76
C ILE A 62 -0.63 5.43 -15.25
N LEU A 63 0.47 5.82 -14.61
CA LEU A 63 0.70 5.57 -13.18
C LEU A 63 -0.44 6.07 -12.26
N PRO A 64 -0.98 7.29 -12.41
CA PRO A 64 -2.10 7.75 -11.58
C PRO A 64 -3.35 6.86 -11.72
N VAL A 65 -3.65 6.39 -12.94
CA VAL A 65 -4.80 5.50 -13.19
C VAL A 65 -4.55 4.11 -12.61
N PHE A 66 -3.32 3.61 -12.69
CA PHE A 66 -2.93 2.36 -12.05
C PHE A 66 -3.04 2.44 -10.52
N ASN A 67 -2.67 3.57 -9.92
CA ASN A 67 -2.83 3.78 -8.47
C ASN A 67 -4.31 3.77 -8.05
N ILE A 68 -5.23 4.28 -8.89
CA ILE A 68 -6.68 4.13 -8.65
C ILE A 68 -7.06 2.63 -8.58
N THR A 69 -6.49 1.80 -9.45
CA THR A 69 -6.71 0.34 -9.40
C THR A 69 -6.31 -0.26 -8.05
N LEU A 70 -5.19 0.19 -7.49
CA LEU A 70 -4.74 -0.22 -6.15
C LEU A 70 -5.64 0.32 -5.02
N CYS A 71 -6.16 1.54 -5.15
CA CYS A 71 -7.15 2.10 -4.22
C CYS A 71 -8.43 1.26 -4.19
N LEU A 72 -8.91 0.81 -5.37
CA LEU A 72 -10.08 -0.07 -5.49
C LEU A 72 -9.83 -1.44 -4.84
N ALA A 73 -8.61 -1.98 -5.01
CA ALA A 73 -8.20 -3.21 -4.32
C ALA A 73 -8.19 -3.02 -2.78
N GLY A 74 -7.71 -1.88 -2.30
CA GLY A 74 -7.74 -1.52 -0.88
C GLY A 74 -9.15 -1.42 -0.31
N LEU A 75 -10.09 -0.85 -1.08
CA LEU A 75 -11.50 -0.74 -0.67
C LEU A 75 -12.08 -2.11 -0.29
N ALA A 76 -11.98 -3.09 -1.17
CA ALA A 76 -12.51 -4.43 -0.93
C ALA A 76 -11.61 -5.24 0.03
N GLY A 77 -10.28 -5.17 -0.14
CA GLY A 77 -9.32 -5.99 0.59
C GLY A 77 -9.08 -5.55 2.03
N ILE A 78 -8.84 -4.25 2.27
CA ILE A 78 -8.61 -3.71 3.62
C ILE A 78 -9.94 -3.64 4.38
N GLY A 79 -11.02 -3.19 3.71
CA GLY A 79 -12.35 -3.14 4.31
C GLY A 79 -12.84 -4.52 4.76
N GLY A 80 -12.79 -5.51 3.86
CA GLY A 80 -13.16 -6.89 4.15
C GLY A 80 -12.23 -7.56 5.16
N GLY A 81 -10.91 -7.41 4.99
CA GLY A 81 -9.91 -8.00 5.87
C GLY A 81 -10.01 -7.51 7.32
N SER A 82 -10.19 -6.20 7.52
CA SER A 82 -10.42 -5.64 8.86
C SER A 82 -11.66 -6.24 9.53
N LEU A 83 -12.76 -6.39 8.78
CA LEU A 83 -13.97 -6.95 9.32
C LEU A 83 -13.84 -8.46 9.60
N ILE A 84 -13.21 -9.22 8.69
CA ILE A 84 -12.97 -10.66 8.89
C ILE A 84 -12.18 -10.89 10.18
N SER A 85 -11.08 -10.19 10.40
CA SER A 85 -10.31 -10.34 11.64
C SER A 85 -11.13 -10.04 12.89
N ARG A 86 -12.02 -9.04 12.86
CA ARG A 86 -12.92 -8.73 13.97
C ARG A 86 -14.00 -9.80 14.18
N LEU A 87 -14.59 -10.32 13.10
CA LEU A 87 -15.60 -11.39 13.19
C LEU A 87 -15.01 -12.68 13.74
N LEU A 88 -13.76 -13.01 13.36
CA LEU A 88 -13.03 -14.14 13.95
C LEU A 88 -12.80 -13.95 15.45
N GLY A 89 -12.41 -12.74 15.89
CA GLY A 89 -12.29 -12.43 17.31
C GLY A 89 -13.64 -12.49 18.09
N GLN A 90 -14.77 -12.47 17.39
CA GLN A 90 -16.11 -12.66 17.94
C GLN A 90 -16.64 -14.09 17.78
N ASN A 91 -15.83 -15.03 17.29
CA ASN A 91 -16.23 -16.40 16.96
C ASN A 91 -17.39 -16.49 15.94
N GLN A 92 -17.46 -15.51 15.00
CA GLN A 92 -18.50 -15.44 13.96
C GLN A 92 -17.95 -15.89 12.59
N GLU A 93 -17.45 -17.11 12.50
CA GLU A 93 -16.80 -17.64 11.30
C GLU A 93 -17.73 -17.68 10.07
N ASP A 94 -19.00 -18.01 10.24
CA ASP A 94 -19.97 -18.07 9.13
C ASP A 94 -20.17 -16.70 8.48
N GLU A 95 -20.26 -15.65 9.29
CA GLU A 95 -20.35 -14.28 8.78
C GLU A 95 -19.02 -13.83 8.16
N ALA A 96 -17.89 -14.21 8.75
CA ALA A 96 -16.57 -13.95 8.17
C ALA A 96 -16.41 -14.60 6.78
N ARG A 97 -16.94 -15.81 6.56
CA ARG A 97 -17.01 -16.46 5.23
C ARG A 97 -17.83 -15.68 4.23
N ARG A 98 -19.00 -15.20 4.62
CA ARG A 98 -19.85 -14.37 3.75
C ARG A 98 -19.16 -13.08 3.38
N VAL A 99 -18.53 -12.41 4.35
CA VAL A 99 -17.73 -11.18 4.14
C VAL A 99 -16.56 -11.44 3.19
N GLY A 100 -15.85 -12.56 3.35
CA GLY A 100 -14.73 -12.94 2.48
C GLY A 100 -15.17 -13.12 1.01
N ALA A 101 -16.23 -13.91 0.79
CA ALA A 101 -16.80 -14.09 -0.55
C ALA A 101 -17.31 -12.77 -1.14
N PHE A 102 -18.08 -11.98 -0.36
CA PHE A 102 -18.58 -10.69 -0.80
C PHE A 102 -17.44 -9.73 -1.22
N SER A 103 -16.39 -9.64 -0.40
CA SER A 103 -15.24 -8.76 -0.70
C SER A 103 -14.51 -9.16 -1.98
N LEU A 104 -14.42 -10.46 -2.28
CA LEU A 104 -13.87 -10.94 -3.55
C LEU A 104 -14.71 -10.53 -4.75
N TYR A 105 -16.03 -10.76 -4.68
CA TYR A 105 -16.93 -10.37 -5.76
C TYR A 105 -17.06 -8.85 -5.89
N LEU A 106 -17.03 -8.12 -4.78
CA LEU A 106 -16.97 -6.66 -4.81
C LEU A 106 -15.71 -6.18 -5.56
N GLY A 107 -14.54 -6.76 -5.24
CA GLY A 107 -13.29 -6.47 -5.95
C GLY A 107 -13.38 -6.79 -7.45
N LEU A 108 -13.98 -7.93 -7.81
CA LEU A 108 -14.19 -8.34 -9.20
C LEU A 108 -15.09 -7.34 -9.93
N ILE A 109 -16.25 -7.00 -9.36
CA ILE A 109 -17.23 -6.10 -9.99
C ILE A 109 -16.63 -4.71 -10.16
N ILE A 110 -16.02 -4.16 -9.12
CA ILE A 110 -15.45 -2.81 -9.18
C ILE A 110 -14.30 -2.75 -10.20
N SER A 111 -13.41 -3.75 -10.21
CA SER A 111 -12.30 -3.79 -11.17
C SER A 111 -12.79 -3.98 -12.61
N ALA A 112 -13.81 -4.81 -12.83
CA ALA A 112 -14.40 -5.00 -14.14
C ALA A 112 -15.09 -3.71 -14.65
N LEU A 113 -15.87 -3.04 -13.79
CA LEU A 113 -16.50 -1.76 -14.13
C LEU A 113 -15.46 -0.68 -14.45
N PHE A 114 -14.37 -0.62 -13.65
CA PHE A 114 -13.27 0.31 -13.89
C PHE A 114 -12.55 0.01 -15.21
N ALA A 115 -12.21 -1.26 -15.46
CA ALA A 115 -11.57 -1.69 -16.70
C ALA A 115 -12.44 -1.36 -17.95
N VAL A 116 -13.74 -1.65 -17.89
CA VAL A 116 -14.68 -1.28 -18.96
C VAL A 116 -14.79 0.24 -19.13
N GLY A 117 -14.86 0.98 -18.02
CA GLY A 117 -14.88 2.45 -18.04
C GLY A 117 -13.64 3.02 -18.73
N ILE A 118 -12.45 2.54 -18.35
CA ILE A 118 -11.21 2.97 -19.01
C ILE A 118 -11.16 2.53 -20.49
N ALA A 119 -11.63 1.34 -20.82
CA ALA A 119 -11.67 0.88 -22.23
C ALA A 119 -12.59 1.76 -23.10
N VAL A 120 -13.78 2.13 -22.61
CA VAL A 120 -14.75 2.96 -23.32
C VAL A 120 -14.28 4.42 -23.42
N PHE A 121 -13.71 4.96 -22.34
CA PHE A 121 -13.27 6.34 -22.27
C PHE A 121 -11.75 6.50 -22.42
N MET A 122 -11.07 5.56 -23.09
CA MET A 122 -9.60 5.53 -23.20
C MET A 122 -9.06 6.84 -23.77
N GLU A 123 -9.57 7.32 -24.90
CA GLU A 123 -9.07 8.53 -25.52
C GLU A 123 -9.27 9.79 -24.67
N PRO A 124 -10.47 10.11 -24.18
CA PRO A 124 -10.64 11.30 -23.32
C PRO A 124 -9.82 11.21 -22.03
N VAL A 125 -9.68 10.03 -21.42
CA VAL A 125 -8.85 9.87 -20.21
C VAL A 125 -7.38 10.14 -20.51
N LEU A 126 -6.83 9.56 -21.58
CA LEU A 126 -5.42 9.76 -21.94
C LEU A 126 -5.14 11.23 -22.30
N ARG A 127 -6.04 11.89 -23.02
CA ARG A 127 -5.89 13.33 -23.32
C ARG A 127 -5.98 14.20 -22.07
N LEU A 128 -6.88 13.89 -21.14
CA LEU A 128 -6.97 14.58 -19.85
C LEU A 128 -5.67 14.44 -19.03
N LEU A 129 -5.02 13.28 -19.10
CA LEU A 129 -3.72 13.05 -18.47
C LEU A 129 -2.55 13.76 -19.17
N GLY A 130 -2.78 14.37 -20.33
CA GLY A 130 -1.78 15.11 -21.09
C GLY A 130 -1.10 14.32 -22.21
N ALA A 131 -1.69 13.22 -22.67
CA ALA A 131 -1.16 12.47 -23.81
C ALA A 131 -1.22 13.31 -25.09
N GLY A 132 -0.05 13.66 -25.62
CA GLY A 132 0.11 14.28 -26.94
C GLY A 132 0.15 13.23 -28.06
N GLU A 133 0.22 13.68 -29.32
CA GLU A 133 0.19 12.79 -30.49
C GLU A 133 1.31 11.71 -30.44
N ASN A 134 2.51 12.09 -30.00
CA ASN A 134 3.66 11.19 -29.93
C ASN A 134 3.63 10.20 -28.76
N THR A 135 2.89 10.51 -27.68
CA THR A 135 2.84 9.67 -26.47
C THR A 135 1.56 8.85 -26.39
N PHE A 136 0.50 9.24 -27.13
CA PHE A 136 -0.82 8.65 -27.04
C PHE A 136 -0.82 7.15 -27.32
N GLN A 137 -0.13 6.70 -28.36
CA GLN A 137 -0.12 5.29 -28.74
C GLN A 137 0.55 4.44 -27.64
N TYR A 138 1.66 4.89 -27.08
CA TYR A 138 2.37 4.18 -26.02
C TYR A 138 1.54 4.13 -24.73
N ALA A 139 0.94 5.25 -24.35
CA ALA A 139 0.03 5.31 -23.21
C ALA A 139 -1.17 4.36 -23.37
N ARG A 140 -1.77 4.33 -24.58
CA ARG A 140 -2.88 3.42 -24.91
C ARG A 140 -2.47 1.94 -24.82
N GLN A 141 -1.32 1.56 -25.38
CA GLN A 141 -0.80 0.20 -25.31
C GLN A 141 -0.58 -0.25 -23.85
N TYR A 142 0.08 0.59 -23.06
CA TYR A 142 0.35 0.29 -21.67
C TYR A 142 -0.94 0.21 -20.84
N ALA A 143 -1.85 1.18 -20.97
CA ALA A 143 -3.14 1.19 -20.28
C ALA A 143 -4.00 -0.02 -20.63
N THR A 144 -4.01 -0.45 -21.88
CA THR A 144 -4.77 -1.64 -22.32
C THR A 144 -4.26 -2.89 -21.59
N CYS A 145 -2.95 -3.09 -21.53
CA CYS A 145 -2.37 -4.25 -20.88
C CYS A 145 -2.52 -4.21 -19.35
N VAL A 146 -2.19 -3.07 -18.72
CA VAL A 146 -2.06 -3.00 -17.26
C VAL A 146 -3.40 -2.75 -16.58
N ILE A 147 -4.32 -2.01 -17.22
CA ILE A 147 -5.60 -1.64 -16.61
C ILE A 147 -6.77 -2.42 -17.18
N VAL A 148 -6.91 -2.46 -18.51
CA VAL A 148 -8.09 -3.10 -19.12
C VAL A 148 -8.03 -4.63 -18.96
N ILE A 149 -6.89 -5.24 -19.28
CA ILE A 149 -6.71 -6.70 -19.19
C ILE A 149 -6.18 -7.08 -17.82
N GLY A 150 -5.12 -6.44 -17.38
CA GLY A 150 -4.40 -6.74 -16.14
C GLY A 150 -5.05 -6.19 -14.87
N GLY A 151 -5.99 -5.25 -14.96
CA GLY A 151 -6.60 -4.60 -13.82
C GLY A 151 -7.38 -5.56 -12.92
N ILE A 152 -8.14 -6.47 -13.51
CA ILE A 152 -8.91 -7.49 -12.76
C ILE A 152 -7.98 -8.41 -11.94
N PRO A 153 -6.99 -9.11 -12.54
CA PRO A 153 -6.07 -9.93 -11.76
C PRO A 153 -5.25 -9.11 -10.74
N THR A 154 -4.90 -7.87 -11.05
CA THR A 154 -4.20 -6.97 -10.11
C THR A 154 -5.05 -6.68 -8.87
N VAL A 155 -6.31 -6.30 -9.05
CA VAL A 155 -7.23 -6.03 -7.93
C VAL A 155 -7.47 -7.31 -7.13
N LEU A 156 -7.80 -8.41 -7.79
CA LEU A 156 -8.13 -9.66 -7.11
C LEU A 156 -6.94 -10.25 -6.35
N SER A 157 -5.72 -10.19 -6.89
CA SER A 157 -4.53 -10.63 -6.17
C SER A 157 -4.28 -9.81 -4.90
N ASN A 158 -4.45 -8.48 -4.97
CA ASN A 158 -4.30 -7.61 -3.81
C ASN A 158 -5.43 -7.80 -2.78
N VAL A 159 -6.68 -7.96 -3.22
CA VAL A 159 -7.82 -8.29 -2.34
C VAL A 159 -7.54 -9.61 -1.62
N LEU A 160 -7.18 -10.68 -2.36
CA LEU A 160 -6.88 -11.99 -1.77
C LEU A 160 -5.70 -11.94 -0.79
N ALA A 161 -4.65 -11.21 -1.12
CA ALA A 161 -3.53 -11.01 -0.20
C ALA A 161 -3.97 -10.38 1.13
N ASN A 162 -4.84 -9.36 1.09
CA ASN A 162 -5.37 -8.73 2.30
C ASN A 162 -6.30 -9.66 3.09
N LEU A 163 -7.19 -10.40 2.40
CA LEU A 163 -8.10 -11.35 3.05
C LEU A 163 -7.35 -12.53 3.67
N ILE A 164 -6.35 -13.10 2.98
CA ILE A 164 -5.53 -14.21 3.49
C ILE A 164 -4.68 -13.73 4.68
N ARG A 165 -4.18 -12.49 4.65
CA ARG A 165 -3.47 -11.89 5.77
C ARG A 165 -4.38 -11.70 6.98
N SER A 166 -5.64 -11.33 6.77
CA SER A 166 -6.63 -11.10 7.84
C SER A 166 -7.00 -12.33 8.66
N ILE A 167 -6.74 -13.52 8.12
CA ILE A 167 -6.91 -14.79 8.84
C ILE A 167 -5.59 -15.34 9.42
N GLY A 168 -4.57 -14.49 9.59
CA GLY A 168 -3.29 -14.87 10.20
C GLY A 168 -2.27 -15.51 9.26
N ARG A 169 -2.56 -15.68 7.95
CA ARG A 169 -1.69 -16.31 6.97
C ARG A 169 -0.87 -15.30 6.17
N SER A 170 -0.12 -14.45 6.88
CA SER A 170 0.68 -13.39 6.26
C SER A 170 1.77 -13.94 5.33
N ARG A 171 2.31 -15.14 5.59
CA ARG A 171 3.32 -15.76 4.75
C ARG A 171 2.77 -16.08 3.37
N GLU A 172 1.62 -16.74 3.28
CA GLU A 172 0.97 -17.08 2.01
C GLU A 172 0.53 -15.82 1.26
N ALA A 173 -0.03 -14.84 1.98
CA ALA A 173 -0.39 -13.55 1.42
C ALA A 173 0.80 -12.83 0.77
N SER A 174 1.94 -12.82 1.46
CA SER A 174 3.15 -12.16 0.97
C SER A 174 3.84 -12.95 -0.14
N THR A 175 3.83 -14.29 -0.08
CA THR A 175 4.43 -15.15 -1.12
C THR A 175 3.80 -14.90 -2.49
N GLY A 176 2.47 -14.72 -2.57
CA GLY A 176 1.80 -14.42 -3.83
C GLY A 176 2.22 -13.07 -4.42
N ILE A 177 2.33 -12.04 -3.58
CA ILE A 177 2.80 -10.72 -4.01
C ILE A 177 4.28 -10.76 -4.43
N ILE A 178 5.13 -11.44 -3.66
CA ILE A 178 6.56 -11.60 -3.96
C ILE A 178 6.74 -12.35 -5.29
N LEU A 179 5.98 -13.43 -5.51
CA LEU A 179 6.04 -14.21 -6.75
C LEU A 179 5.70 -13.33 -7.96
N GLY A 180 4.60 -12.55 -7.88
CA GLY A 180 4.23 -11.61 -8.94
C GLY A 180 5.32 -10.58 -9.21
N GLY A 181 5.86 -9.94 -8.14
CA GLY A 181 6.91 -8.93 -8.29
C GLY A 181 8.22 -9.47 -8.88
N LEU A 182 8.70 -10.62 -8.41
CA LEU A 182 9.91 -11.25 -8.95
C LEU A 182 9.73 -11.71 -10.40
N LEU A 183 8.56 -12.23 -10.72
CA LEU A 183 8.25 -12.63 -12.08
C LEU A 183 8.19 -11.41 -13.02
N ASN A 184 7.63 -10.30 -12.57
CA ASN A 184 7.61 -9.05 -13.34
C ASN A 184 9.05 -8.60 -13.68
N ILE A 185 9.94 -8.50 -12.67
CA ILE A 185 11.35 -8.14 -12.90
C ILE A 185 12.03 -9.04 -13.94
N ALA A 186 11.71 -10.34 -13.96
CA ALA A 186 12.28 -11.28 -14.91
C ALA A 186 11.66 -11.16 -16.31
N LEU A 187 10.36 -10.89 -16.39
CA LEU A 187 9.62 -10.82 -17.64
C LEU A 187 9.77 -9.47 -18.37
N ASP A 188 10.00 -8.37 -17.65
CA ASP A 188 10.16 -7.05 -18.26
C ASP A 188 11.24 -7.05 -19.36
N PRO A 189 12.53 -7.40 -19.07
CA PRO A 189 13.55 -7.40 -20.11
C PRO A 189 13.27 -8.43 -21.21
N LEU A 190 12.67 -9.57 -20.88
CA LEU A 190 12.34 -10.60 -21.85
C LEU A 190 11.29 -10.11 -22.84
N PHE A 191 10.18 -9.54 -22.35
CA PHE A 191 9.12 -9.04 -23.21
C PHE A 191 9.52 -7.78 -23.95
N MET A 192 10.21 -6.84 -23.29
CA MET A 192 10.55 -5.57 -23.89
C MET A 192 11.61 -5.68 -24.98
N PHE A 193 12.70 -6.45 -24.73
CA PHE A 193 13.90 -6.41 -25.57
C PHE A 193 14.15 -7.69 -26.37
N VAL A 194 13.42 -8.79 -26.10
CA VAL A 194 13.61 -10.06 -26.79
C VAL A 194 12.38 -10.48 -27.59
N LEU A 195 11.19 -10.32 -27.03
CA LEU A 195 9.96 -10.82 -27.65
C LEU A 195 9.23 -9.77 -28.49
N MET A 196 9.28 -8.49 -28.07
CA MET A 196 8.60 -7.44 -28.81
C MET A 196 9.53 -6.85 -29.89
N PRO A 197 8.97 -6.49 -31.07
CA PRO A 197 9.71 -5.75 -32.09
C PRO A 197 9.98 -4.32 -31.62
N ASP A 198 10.99 -3.69 -32.23
CA ASP A 198 11.36 -2.29 -31.96
C ASP A 198 10.15 -1.36 -32.11
N GLY A 199 9.93 -0.49 -31.13
CA GLY A 199 8.81 0.43 -31.05
C GLY A 199 7.60 -0.10 -30.25
N TYR A 200 7.64 -1.35 -29.76
CA TYR A 200 6.58 -1.98 -28.94
C TYR A 200 7.06 -2.36 -27.54
N GLU A 201 8.19 -1.83 -27.08
CA GLU A 201 8.79 -2.16 -25.80
C GLU A 201 7.86 -1.83 -24.62
N VAL A 202 7.10 -0.74 -24.70
CA VAL A 202 6.11 -0.36 -23.69
C VAL A 202 4.95 -1.34 -23.63
N LEU A 203 4.53 -1.88 -24.78
CA LEU A 203 3.56 -2.99 -24.81
C LEU A 203 4.13 -4.22 -24.11
N GLY A 204 5.41 -4.52 -24.33
CA GLY A 204 6.13 -5.60 -23.66
C GLY A 204 6.12 -5.46 -22.14
N ALA A 205 6.44 -4.28 -21.61
CA ALA A 205 6.36 -3.97 -20.18
C ALA A 205 4.93 -4.18 -19.62
N GLY A 206 3.92 -3.66 -20.35
CA GLY A 206 2.52 -3.84 -19.96
C GLY A 206 2.08 -5.31 -19.93
N LEU A 207 2.52 -6.12 -20.90
CA LEU A 207 2.23 -7.56 -20.95
C LEU A 207 2.95 -8.33 -19.82
N ALA A 208 4.19 -7.99 -19.51
CA ALA A 208 4.94 -8.58 -18.42
C ALA A 208 4.24 -8.32 -17.07
N THR A 209 3.79 -7.08 -16.84
CA THR A 209 3.03 -6.69 -15.64
C THR A 209 1.68 -7.44 -15.58
N CYS A 210 0.94 -7.51 -16.68
CA CYS A 210 -0.32 -8.23 -16.75
C CYS A 210 -0.14 -9.72 -16.43
N LEU A 211 0.81 -10.38 -17.07
CA LEU A 211 1.08 -11.81 -16.88
C LEU A 211 1.54 -12.10 -15.45
N SER A 212 2.39 -11.27 -14.88
CA SER A 212 2.87 -11.41 -13.49
C SER A 212 1.73 -11.33 -12.48
N ASN A 213 0.79 -10.40 -12.68
CA ASN A 213 -0.40 -10.27 -11.84
C ASN A 213 -1.37 -11.44 -12.03
N CYS A 214 -1.50 -11.98 -13.26
CA CYS A 214 -2.27 -13.21 -13.51
C CYS A 214 -1.68 -14.40 -12.75
N VAL A 215 -0.36 -14.56 -12.77
CA VAL A 215 0.32 -15.65 -12.04
C VAL A 215 0.15 -15.48 -10.53
N ALA A 216 0.28 -14.25 -10.00
CA ALA A 216 0.01 -13.97 -8.60
C ALA A 216 -1.44 -14.31 -8.21
N PHE A 217 -2.41 -13.94 -9.04
CA PHE A 217 -3.81 -14.30 -8.83
C PHE A 217 -4.03 -15.82 -8.84
N LEU A 218 -3.48 -16.52 -9.82
CA LEU A 218 -3.54 -18.00 -9.89
C LEU A 218 -2.91 -18.66 -8.66
N PHE A 219 -1.79 -18.14 -8.18
CA PHE A 219 -1.19 -18.63 -6.93
C PHE A 219 -2.19 -18.51 -5.78
N PHE A 220 -2.87 -17.40 -5.62
CA PHE A 220 -3.88 -17.24 -4.57
C PHE A 220 -5.08 -18.17 -4.75
N VAL A 221 -5.53 -18.40 -5.98
CA VAL A 221 -6.56 -19.41 -6.26
C VAL A 221 -6.12 -20.80 -5.80
N VAL A 222 -4.88 -21.18 -6.12
CA VAL A 222 -4.30 -22.47 -5.66
C VAL A 222 -4.22 -22.53 -4.14
N VAL A 223 -3.82 -21.45 -3.48
CA VAL A 223 -3.79 -21.36 -2.02
C VAL A 223 -5.19 -21.58 -1.43
N LEU A 224 -6.22 -20.91 -1.97
CA LEU A 224 -7.61 -21.08 -1.51
C LEU A 224 -8.12 -22.52 -1.71
N VAL A 225 -7.84 -23.12 -2.86
CA VAL A 225 -8.22 -24.51 -3.12
C VAL A 225 -7.54 -25.47 -2.14
N ARG A 226 -6.26 -25.25 -1.83
CA ARG A 226 -5.51 -26.06 -0.85
C ARG A 226 -5.96 -25.85 0.59
N MET A 227 -6.51 -24.69 0.92
CA MET A 227 -7.09 -24.42 2.24
C MET A 227 -8.38 -25.22 2.46
N GLY A 228 -9.04 -25.64 1.40
CA GLY A 228 -10.18 -26.52 1.44
C GLY A 228 -11.49 -25.86 1.91
N ARG A 229 -12.53 -26.70 2.08
CA ARG A 229 -13.88 -26.24 2.43
C ARG A 229 -14.03 -25.67 3.86
N GLY A 230 -13.05 -25.91 4.73
CA GLY A 230 -13.01 -25.36 6.09
C GLY A 230 -12.48 -23.92 6.18
N SER A 231 -11.99 -23.36 5.08
CA SER A 231 -11.45 -22.00 5.09
C SER A 231 -12.53 -20.94 5.24
N VAL A 232 -12.19 -19.88 5.98
CA VAL A 232 -13.00 -18.67 6.08
C VAL A 232 -13.01 -17.90 4.74
N ILE A 233 -11.93 -17.96 3.96
CA ILE A 233 -11.88 -17.33 2.65
C ILE A 233 -12.28 -18.35 1.58
N THR A 234 -13.35 -18.05 0.83
CA THR A 234 -13.94 -18.94 -0.16
C THR A 234 -14.54 -18.16 -1.34
N PHE A 235 -14.59 -18.79 -2.50
CA PHE A 235 -15.35 -18.27 -3.65
C PHE A 235 -16.86 -18.60 -3.57
N SER A 236 -17.26 -19.44 -2.62
CA SER A 236 -18.63 -19.94 -2.55
C SER A 236 -19.58 -18.92 -1.93
N LEU A 237 -20.63 -18.55 -2.66
CA LEU A 237 -21.74 -17.74 -2.18
C LEU A 237 -22.84 -18.58 -1.51
N LYS A 238 -22.63 -19.90 -1.30
CA LYS A 238 -23.64 -20.79 -0.71
C LYS A 238 -24.08 -20.37 0.71
N GLY A 239 -23.25 -19.61 1.42
CA GLY A 239 -23.58 -19.02 2.72
C GLY A 239 -24.59 -17.86 2.66
N GLY A 240 -24.91 -17.36 1.47
CA GLY A 240 -25.73 -16.18 1.26
C GLY A 240 -24.93 -14.87 1.35
N MET A 241 -25.65 -13.75 1.27
CA MET A 241 -25.09 -12.42 1.42
C MET A 241 -24.74 -12.12 2.89
N PRO A 242 -23.69 -11.33 3.17
CA PRO A 242 -23.43 -10.87 4.53
C PRO A 242 -24.56 -9.96 5.01
N LYS A 243 -24.66 -9.79 6.33
CA LYS A 243 -25.63 -8.87 6.94
C LYS A 243 -25.43 -7.45 6.43
N GLY A 244 -26.48 -6.66 6.36
CA GLY A 244 -26.38 -5.25 5.93
C GLY A 244 -25.39 -4.42 6.74
N GLU A 245 -25.29 -4.67 8.06
CA GLU A 245 -24.31 -4.07 8.95
C GLU A 245 -22.88 -4.42 8.55
N SER A 246 -22.63 -5.67 8.14
CA SER A 246 -21.32 -6.13 7.66
C SER A 246 -20.95 -5.46 6.35
N ILE A 247 -21.89 -5.30 5.42
CA ILE A 247 -21.67 -4.56 4.18
C ILE A 247 -21.29 -3.11 4.48
N GLY A 248 -22.07 -2.45 5.37
CA GLY A 248 -21.76 -1.10 5.84
C GLY A 248 -20.38 -0.99 6.49
N ALA A 249 -19.95 -2.00 7.25
CA ALA A 249 -18.65 -2.03 7.90
C ALA A 249 -17.50 -2.21 6.89
N ILE A 250 -17.66 -2.98 5.80
CA ILE A 250 -16.68 -3.10 4.72
C ILE A 250 -16.44 -1.73 4.09
N PHE A 251 -17.51 -1.06 3.65
CA PHE A 251 -17.38 0.27 3.05
C PHE A 251 -16.92 1.33 4.06
N GLY A 252 -17.33 1.19 5.32
CA GLY A 252 -16.95 2.08 6.42
C GLY A 252 -15.45 2.13 6.71
N VAL A 253 -14.69 1.09 6.35
CA VAL A 253 -13.22 1.06 6.45
C VAL A 253 -12.58 1.14 5.07
N GLY A 254 -13.15 0.48 4.08
CA GLY A 254 -12.59 0.37 2.73
C GLY A 254 -12.56 1.69 1.98
N VAL A 255 -13.67 2.46 1.99
CA VAL A 255 -13.73 3.77 1.33
C VAL A 255 -12.75 4.77 1.97
N PRO A 256 -12.72 4.93 3.32
CA PRO A 256 -11.67 5.69 3.97
C PRO A 256 -10.25 5.32 3.58
N SER A 257 -9.96 4.02 3.51
CA SER A 257 -8.64 3.53 3.11
C SER A 257 -8.29 3.92 1.68
N ALA A 258 -9.22 3.71 0.75
CA ALA A 258 -9.02 4.07 -0.66
C ALA A 258 -8.80 5.59 -0.85
N ILE A 259 -9.61 6.43 -0.20
CA ILE A 259 -9.47 7.88 -0.26
C ILE A 259 -8.12 8.32 0.32
N THR A 260 -7.71 7.78 1.47
CA THR A 260 -6.44 8.15 2.09
C THR A 260 -5.24 7.77 1.20
N THR A 261 -5.29 6.60 0.54
CA THR A 261 -4.26 6.18 -0.42
C THR A 261 -4.24 7.09 -1.65
N PHE A 262 -5.40 7.44 -2.18
CA PHE A 262 -5.51 8.36 -3.32
C PHE A 262 -4.94 9.75 -2.98
N LEU A 263 -5.25 10.30 -1.81
CA LEU A 263 -4.73 11.59 -1.36
C LEU A 263 -3.21 11.58 -1.19
N PHE A 264 -2.65 10.46 -0.72
CA PHE A 264 -1.21 10.26 -0.66
C PHE A 264 -0.55 10.38 -2.04
N ASP A 265 -1.10 9.72 -3.05
CA ASP A 265 -0.56 9.78 -4.42
C ASP A 265 -0.73 11.17 -5.05
N MET A 266 -1.86 11.84 -4.78
CA MET A 266 -2.10 13.22 -5.25
C MET A 266 -1.11 14.22 -4.68
N ASP A 267 -0.71 14.04 -3.42
CA ASP A 267 0.28 14.90 -2.78
C ASP A 267 1.63 14.87 -3.50
N TYR A 268 2.10 13.68 -3.88
CA TYR A 268 3.32 13.53 -4.67
C TYR A 268 3.23 14.24 -6.04
N VAL A 269 2.08 14.15 -6.71
CA VAL A 269 1.85 14.85 -7.99
C VAL A 269 1.90 16.37 -7.81
N ILE A 270 1.33 16.90 -6.72
CA ILE A 270 1.37 18.34 -6.44
C ILE A 270 2.80 18.78 -6.13
N LEU A 271 3.52 18.02 -5.31
CA LEU A 271 4.92 18.29 -4.98
C LEU A 271 5.79 18.33 -6.24
N ASP A 272 5.66 17.34 -7.12
CA ASP A 272 6.39 17.30 -8.39
C ASP A 272 6.10 18.50 -9.27
N LYS A 273 4.81 18.90 -9.40
CA LYS A 273 4.43 20.08 -10.17
C LYS A 273 5.00 21.38 -9.61
N LEU A 274 5.06 21.55 -8.29
CA LEU A 274 5.67 22.72 -7.67
C LEU A 274 7.19 22.76 -7.92
N MET A 275 7.85 21.58 -7.80
CA MET A 275 9.30 21.50 -8.04
C MET A 275 9.70 21.81 -9.48
N VAL A 276 8.87 21.50 -10.48
CA VAL A 276 9.10 21.88 -11.88
C VAL A 276 9.26 23.41 -12.01
N GLY A 277 8.54 24.20 -11.22
CA GLY A 277 8.63 25.67 -11.19
C GLY A 277 10.00 26.20 -10.75
N HIS A 278 10.81 25.39 -10.05
CA HIS A 278 12.17 25.74 -9.58
C HIS A 278 13.30 25.24 -10.48
N GLY A 279 12.97 24.66 -11.62
CA GLY A 279 13.91 24.21 -12.65
C GLY A 279 14.27 22.73 -12.61
N ASP A 280 14.96 22.30 -13.65
CA ASP A 280 15.24 20.87 -13.92
C ASP A 280 16.10 20.21 -12.83
N LEU A 281 17.06 20.95 -12.27
CA LEU A 281 17.93 20.45 -11.19
C LEU A 281 17.14 20.13 -9.92
N ALA A 282 16.20 21.03 -9.54
CA ALA A 282 15.35 20.81 -8.37
C ALA A 282 14.41 19.63 -8.59
N MET A 283 13.82 19.51 -9.78
CA MET A 283 12.97 18.38 -10.15
C MET A 283 13.72 17.05 -10.15
N ALA A 284 14.94 17.02 -10.71
CA ALA A 284 15.79 15.83 -10.70
C ALA A 284 16.19 15.43 -9.27
N ALA A 285 16.58 16.40 -8.44
CA ALA A 285 16.95 16.17 -7.05
C ALA A 285 15.79 15.61 -6.23
N VAL A 286 14.61 16.20 -6.33
CA VAL A 286 13.44 15.71 -5.58
C VAL A 286 13.00 14.34 -6.07
N GLY A 287 13.06 14.07 -7.38
CA GLY A 287 12.73 12.75 -7.94
C GLY A 287 13.60 11.63 -7.37
N ILE A 288 14.91 11.90 -7.13
CA ILE A 288 15.82 10.97 -6.45
C ILE A 288 15.39 10.77 -5.00
N VAL A 289 15.12 11.85 -4.28
CA VAL A 289 14.75 11.80 -2.86
C VAL A 289 13.47 11.00 -2.66
N LEU A 290 12.44 11.23 -3.49
CA LEU A 290 11.17 10.51 -3.43
C LEU A 290 11.33 9.00 -3.65
N LYS A 291 12.28 8.57 -4.49
CA LYS A 291 12.59 7.14 -4.68
C LYS A 291 13.27 6.54 -3.44
N VAL A 292 14.21 7.26 -2.85
CA VAL A 292 14.98 6.80 -1.68
C VAL A 292 14.11 6.77 -0.43
N GLU A 293 13.27 7.78 -0.17
CA GLU A 293 12.39 7.82 1.00
C GLU A 293 11.27 6.77 0.98
N ARG A 294 10.93 6.22 -0.19
CA ARG A 294 9.95 5.13 -0.29
C ARG A 294 10.42 3.85 0.42
N PHE A 295 11.71 3.67 0.66
CA PHE A 295 12.24 2.49 1.35
C PHE A 295 11.72 2.39 2.80
N PRO A 296 12.02 3.33 3.70
CA PRO A 296 11.50 3.30 5.07
C PRO A 296 9.98 3.41 5.13
N LEU A 297 9.35 4.12 4.19
CA LEU A 297 7.90 4.20 4.07
C LEU A 297 7.28 2.81 3.86
N ASN A 298 7.76 2.03 2.89
CA ASN A 298 7.23 0.70 2.60
C ASN A 298 7.47 -0.28 3.76
N VAL A 299 8.59 -0.17 4.46
CA VAL A 299 8.81 -0.93 5.71
C VAL A 299 7.74 -0.57 6.74
N GLY A 300 7.48 0.72 6.95
CA GLY A 300 6.44 1.20 7.86
C GLY A 300 5.04 0.70 7.50
N VAL A 301 4.67 0.75 6.22
CA VAL A 301 3.40 0.22 5.70
C VAL A 301 3.31 -1.30 5.93
N GLY A 302 4.39 -2.04 5.68
CA GLY A 302 4.45 -3.48 5.94
C GLY A 302 4.25 -3.84 7.42
N ILE A 303 4.82 -3.04 8.34
CA ILE A 303 4.58 -3.18 9.79
C ILE A 303 3.10 -2.95 10.11
N CYS A 304 2.51 -1.89 9.60
CA CYS A 304 1.08 -1.58 9.81
C CYS A 304 0.16 -2.67 9.28
N GLN A 305 0.41 -3.16 8.06
CA GLN A 305 -0.36 -4.24 7.44
C GLN A 305 -0.24 -5.57 8.20
N GLY A 306 0.96 -5.90 8.70
CA GLY A 306 1.17 -7.11 9.50
C GLY A 306 0.55 -7.03 10.89
N MET A 307 0.56 -5.86 11.53
CA MET A 307 -0.02 -5.62 12.83
C MET A 307 -1.56 -5.61 12.80
N MET A 308 -2.16 -5.04 11.75
CA MET A 308 -3.60 -4.73 11.69
C MET A 308 -4.51 -5.93 12.00
N PRO A 309 -4.32 -7.15 11.47
CA PRO A 309 -5.17 -8.30 11.80
C PRO A 309 -5.08 -8.71 13.27
N LEU A 310 -3.88 -8.66 13.86
CA LEU A 310 -3.68 -8.98 15.29
C LEU A 310 -4.43 -8.00 16.19
N VAL A 311 -4.37 -6.71 15.88
CA VAL A 311 -5.09 -5.67 16.62
C VAL A 311 -6.60 -5.81 16.44
N ALA A 312 -7.09 -6.02 15.20
CA ALA A 312 -8.49 -6.15 14.89
C ALA A 312 -9.14 -7.35 15.60
N TYR A 313 -8.45 -8.50 15.57
CA TYR A 313 -8.89 -9.71 16.26
C TYR A 313 -9.00 -9.49 17.77
N ASN A 314 -7.90 -9.07 18.42
CA ASN A 314 -7.84 -8.91 19.88
C ASN A 314 -8.75 -7.78 20.39
N TYR A 315 -8.99 -6.75 19.57
CA TYR A 315 -10.01 -5.73 19.86
C TYR A 315 -11.41 -6.33 19.94
N ALA A 316 -11.79 -7.15 18.95
CA ALA A 316 -13.10 -7.77 18.88
C ALA A 316 -13.29 -8.91 19.90
N ALA A 317 -12.20 -9.65 20.21
CA ALA A 317 -12.14 -10.66 21.26
C ALA A 317 -12.10 -10.05 22.69
N LYS A 318 -12.10 -8.71 22.81
CA LYS A 318 -12.01 -7.98 24.09
C LYS A 318 -10.73 -8.24 24.87
N ASN A 319 -9.68 -8.77 24.24
CA ASN A 319 -8.37 -8.98 24.85
C ASN A 319 -7.54 -7.69 24.81
N LYS A 320 -7.84 -6.76 25.72
CA LYS A 320 -7.22 -5.45 25.77
C LYS A 320 -5.70 -5.51 25.92
N ARG A 321 -5.21 -6.34 26.85
CA ARG A 321 -3.77 -6.45 27.14
C ARG A 321 -3.01 -6.86 25.88
N ARG A 322 -3.44 -7.92 25.21
CA ARG A 322 -2.79 -8.42 24.00
C ARG A 322 -2.87 -7.43 22.84
N MET A 323 -3.98 -6.71 22.74
CA MET A 323 -4.16 -5.64 21.74
C MET A 323 -3.17 -4.49 21.99
N GLU A 324 -3.10 -3.96 23.21
CA GLU A 324 -2.21 -2.85 23.58
C GLU A 324 -0.72 -3.24 23.45
N ASP A 325 -0.34 -4.43 23.93
CA ASP A 325 1.01 -4.94 23.79
C ASP A 325 1.43 -5.09 22.32
N THR A 326 0.49 -5.54 21.46
CA THR A 326 0.70 -5.63 20.01
C THR A 326 0.95 -4.25 19.40
N ILE A 327 0.11 -3.26 19.74
CA ILE A 327 0.25 -1.87 19.26
C ILE A 327 1.60 -1.28 19.73
N HIS A 328 1.91 -1.41 21.02
CA HIS A 328 3.15 -0.86 21.58
C HIS A 328 4.40 -1.49 20.96
N MET A 329 4.40 -2.82 20.77
CA MET A 329 5.57 -3.50 20.20
C MET A 329 5.75 -3.18 18.72
N ALA A 330 4.67 -3.16 17.92
CA ALA A 330 4.74 -2.77 16.52
C ALA A 330 5.14 -1.29 16.36
N GLY A 331 4.60 -0.40 17.19
CA GLY A 331 4.97 1.00 17.21
C GLY A 331 6.45 1.23 17.54
N ARG A 332 6.97 0.55 18.59
CA ARG A 332 8.40 0.60 18.92
C ARG A 332 9.28 0.11 17.78
N LEU A 333 8.92 -1.02 17.15
CA LEU A 333 9.66 -1.56 16.01
C LEU A 333 9.71 -0.56 14.85
N GLY A 334 8.59 0.05 14.50
CA GLY A 334 8.54 1.05 13.43
C GLY A 334 9.36 2.31 13.75
N LEU A 335 9.31 2.81 14.97
CA LEU A 335 10.12 3.96 15.41
C LEU A 335 11.62 3.66 15.42
N ILE A 336 12.02 2.45 15.84
CA ILE A 336 13.43 2.03 15.78
C ILE A 336 13.91 2.01 14.34
N ILE A 337 13.14 1.44 13.41
CA ILE A 337 13.50 1.38 11.99
C ILE A 337 13.54 2.79 11.38
N ALA A 338 12.59 3.65 11.73
CA ALA A 338 12.61 5.05 11.31
C ALA A 338 13.84 5.80 11.83
N GLY A 339 14.22 5.57 13.08
CA GLY A 339 15.46 6.13 13.67
C GLY A 339 16.73 5.63 12.98
N ILE A 340 16.80 4.33 12.68
CA ILE A 340 17.91 3.76 11.90
C ILE A 340 17.95 4.40 10.49
N SER A 341 16.80 4.62 9.85
CA SER A 341 16.73 5.27 8.53
C SER A 341 17.25 6.70 8.58
N ILE A 342 16.95 7.47 9.64
CA ILE A 342 17.51 8.82 9.83
C ILE A 342 19.03 8.75 9.85
N VAL A 343 19.61 7.89 10.71
CA VAL A 343 21.06 7.77 10.86
C VAL A 343 21.72 7.37 9.54
N LEU A 344 21.16 6.39 8.82
CA LEU A 344 21.68 5.94 7.55
C LEU A 344 21.63 7.04 6.47
N TYR A 345 20.53 7.78 6.39
CA TYR A 345 20.38 8.81 5.35
C TYR A 345 21.15 10.08 5.69
N GLU A 346 21.32 10.42 6.97
CA GLU A 346 22.22 11.52 7.36
C GLU A 346 23.68 11.22 7.02
N LEU A 347 24.14 10.00 7.29
CA LEU A 347 25.52 9.60 7.03
C LEU A 347 25.81 9.38 5.54
N PHE A 348 24.86 8.79 4.81
CA PHE A 348 25.06 8.31 3.45
C PHE A 348 24.21 9.03 2.38
N ALA A 349 23.67 10.23 2.68
CA ALA A 349 22.80 10.97 1.75
C ALA A 349 23.46 11.18 0.38
N THR A 350 24.74 11.57 0.36
CA THR A 350 25.50 11.81 -0.87
C THR A 350 25.70 10.53 -1.67
N GLN A 351 26.01 9.42 -1.00
CA GLN A 351 26.18 8.11 -1.63
C GLN A 351 24.85 7.61 -2.22
N PHE A 352 23.74 7.78 -1.51
CA PHE A 352 22.42 7.45 -2.04
C PHE A 352 22.08 8.28 -3.29
N ALA A 353 22.38 9.58 -3.30
CA ALA A 353 22.17 10.42 -4.48
C ALA A 353 23.07 9.97 -5.66
N HIS A 354 24.31 9.62 -5.40
CA HIS A 354 25.25 9.11 -6.43
C HIS A 354 24.80 7.79 -7.08
N LEU A 355 23.96 6.99 -6.44
CA LEU A 355 23.42 5.79 -7.08
C LEU A 355 22.52 6.10 -8.29
N PHE A 356 21.96 7.31 -8.35
CA PHE A 356 21.02 7.72 -9.39
C PHE A 356 21.61 8.69 -10.42
N ILE A 357 22.55 9.55 -10.00
CA ILE A 357 23.12 10.59 -10.86
C ILE A 357 24.56 10.92 -10.45
N GLN A 358 25.39 11.31 -11.43
CA GLN A 358 26.80 11.68 -11.20
C GLN A 358 27.02 13.19 -11.21
N GLU A 359 26.04 13.99 -11.59
CA GLU A 359 26.16 15.43 -11.66
C GLU A 359 26.27 16.04 -10.26
N ALA A 360 27.37 16.74 -9.99
CA ALA A 360 27.72 17.22 -8.65
C ALA A 360 26.66 18.18 -8.05
N GLN A 361 26.06 19.05 -8.86
CA GLN A 361 25.06 20.01 -8.40
C GLN A 361 23.76 19.30 -7.97
N THR A 362 23.26 18.38 -8.80
CA THR A 362 22.07 17.58 -8.49
C THR A 362 22.31 16.69 -7.28
N VAL A 363 23.49 16.07 -7.14
CA VAL A 363 23.85 15.25 -5.98
C VAL A 363 23.87 16.08 -4.70
N ALA A 364 24.47 17.28 -4.72
CA ALA A 364 24.50 18.16 -3.56
C ALA A 364 23.08 18.55 -3.11
N LEU A 365 22.23 18.93 -4.06
CA LEU A 365 20.86 19.33 -3.80
C LEU A 365 19.99 18.15 -3.30
N ALA A 366 20.09 16.99 -3.95
CA ALA A 366 19.39 15.77 -3.52
C ALA A 366 19.83 15.32 -2.13
N SER A 367 21.11 15.41 -1.81
CA SER A 367 21.64 15.10 -0.48
C SER A 367 21.07 16.02 0.60
N GLN A 368 20.98 17.31 0.32
CA GLN A 368 20.38 18.28 1.22
C GLN A 368 18.87 17.99 1.42
N PHE A 369 18.13 17.77 0.36
CA PHE A 369 16.70 17.44 0.43
C PHE A 369 16.45 16.14 1.19
N LEU A 370 17.26 15.11 0.94
CA LEU A 370 17.13 13.81 1.62
C LEU A 370 17.32 13.94 3.13
N ARG A 371 18.32 14.68 3.58
CA ARG A 371 18.57 14.93 5.01
C ARG A 371 17.38 15.62 5.68
N ILE A 372 16.78 16.61 5.01
CA ILE A 372 15.63 17.32 5.56
C ILE A 372 14.41 16.37 5.64
N ARG A 373 14.11 15.69 4.55
CA ARG A 373 12.89 14.85 4.47
C ARG A 373 12.95 13.62 5.37
N VAL A 374 14.13 13.03 5.56
CA VAL A 374 14.25 11.84 6.41
C VAL A 374 13.89 12.12 7.88
N LEU A 375 14.05 13.35 8.34
CA LEU A 375 13.64 13.76 9.69
C LEU A 375 12.13 13.56 9.94
N ALA A 376 11.32 13.64 8.89
CA ALA A 376 9.89 13.39 8.96
C ALA A 376 9.52 11.88 9.03
N THR A 377 10.44 10.96 8.77
CA THR A 377 10.13 9.52 8.68
C THR A 377 9.44 8.95 9.92
N PRO A 378 9.88 9.23 11.17
CA PRO A 378 9.15 8.74 12.35
C PRO A 378 7.76 9.33 12.50
N LEU A 379 7.60 10.60 12.13
CA LEU A 379 6.31 11.30 12.20
C LEU A 379 5.34 10.73 11.17
N MET A 380 5.81 10.53 9.95
CA MET A 380 5.06 9.92 8.88
C MET A 380 4.62 8.49 9.25
N PHE A 381 5.53 7.68 9.82
CA PHE A 381 5.19 6.36 10.33
C PHE A 381 4.07 6.42 11.38
N LEU A 382 4.13 7.32 12.37
CA LEU A 382 3.12 7.46 13.41
C LEU A 382 1.75 7.87 12.85
N CYS A 383 1.71 8.72 11.82
CA CYS A 383 0.48 9.08 11.13
C CYS A 383 -0.17 7.86 10.48
N PHE A 384 0.56 7.10 9.67
CA PHE A 384 0.05 5.87 9.05
C PHE A 384 -0.34 4.82 10.10
N PHE A 385 0.50 4.63 11.11
CA PHE A 385 0.28 3.68 12.19
C PHE A 385 -1.05 3.94 12.90
N THR A 386 -1.36 5.19 13.22
CA THR A 386 -2.62 5.57 13.87
C THR A 386 -3.82 5.33 12.94
N VAL A 387 -3.69 5.64 11.66
CA VAL A 387 -4.73 5.35 10.65
C VAL A 387 -5.04 3.84 10.61
N TYR A 388 -4.02 2.98 10.55
CA TYR A 388 -4.20 1.52 10.54
C TYR A 388 -4.80 0.98 11.85
N ILE A 389 -4.47 1.57 13.00
CA ILE A 389 -5.10 1.21 14.29
C ILE A 389 -6.62 1.48 14.24
N PHE A 390 -7.04 2.65 13.76
CA PHE A 390 -8.47 2.94 13.65
C PHE A 390 -9.18 2.10 12.58
N GLN A 391 -8.48 1.71 11.51
CA GLN A 391 -9.00 0.74 10.54
C GLN A 391 -9.18 -0.65 11.20
N ALA A 392 -8.24 -1.09 12.04
CA ALA A 392 -8.35 -2.32 12.80
C ALA A 392 -9.56 -2.30 13.75
N PHE A 393 -9.81 -1.18 14.42
CA PHE A 393 -11.00 -0.99 15.28
C PHE A 393 -12.32 -0.88 14.49
N GLY A 394 -12.27 -0.81 13.16
CA GLY A 394 -13.44 -0.55 12.33
C GLY A 394 -13.94 0.90 12.37
N LYS A 395 -13.16 1.81 12.97
CA LYS A 395 -13.49 3.24 13.08
C LYS A 395 -12.99 4.02 11.84
N GLY A 396 -13.45 3.62 10.66
CA GLY A 396 -12.96 4.16 9.38
C GLY A 396 -13.22 5.65 9.19
N ARG A 397 -14.29 6.21 9.78
CA ARG A 397 -14.54 7.66 9.75
C ARG A 397 -13.41 8.45 10.42
N ILE A 398 -12.86 7.94 11.52
CA ILE A 398 -11.74 8.57 12.22
C ILE A 398 -10.46 8.41 11.39
N SER A 399 -10.24 7.24 10.81
CA SER A 399 -9.14 7.00 9.89
C SER A 399 -9.16 7.95 8.70
N LEU A 400 -10.33 8.15 8.07
CA LEU A 400 -10.51 9.11 6.98
C LEU A 400 -10.22 10.55 7.43
N PHE A 401 -10.76 10.96 8.57
CA PHE A 401 -10.54 12.29 9.12
C PHE A 401 -9.05 12.58 9.32
N LEU A 402 -8.31 11.65 9.91
CA LEU A 402 -6.86 11.81 10.10
C LEU A 402 -6.10 11.89 8.78
N GLY A 403 -6.46 11.03 7.80
CA GLY A 403 -5.86 11.05 6.48
C GLY A 403 -6.14 12.35 5.72
N MET A 404 -7.41 12.79 5.70
CA MET A 404 -7.80 14.03 5.02
C MET A 404 -7.13 15.26 5.62
N ILE A 405 -7.11 15.37 6.96
CA ILE A 405 -6.49 16.53 7.61
C ILE A 405 -4.99 16.56 7.31
N ARG A 406 -4.31 15.42 7.39
CA ARG A 406 -2.89 15.36 7.09
C ARG A 406 -2.57 15.86 5.69
N TRP A 407 -3.30 15.40 4.67
CA TRP A 407 -2.98 15.71 3.27
C TRP A 407 -3.62 17.02 2.82
N LEU A 408 -4.94 17.18 2.96
CA LEU A 408 -5.68 18.32 2.42
C LEU A 408 -5.57 19.58 3.28
N VAL A 409 -5.49 19.45 4.61
CA VAL A 409 -5.52 20.62 5.50
C VAL A 409 -4.11 21.05 5.90
N PHE A 410 -3.20 20.11 6.12
CA PHE A 410 -1.84 20.45 6.53
C PHE A 410 -0.89 20.45 5.35
N ASN A 411 -0.67 19.31 4.66
CA ASN A 411 0.44 19.20 3.73
C ASN A 411 0.24 20.06 2.47
N ILE A 412 -0.87 19.93 1.76
CA ILE A 412 -1.10 20.67 0.52
C ILE A 412 -1.05 22.20 0.74
N PRO A 413 -1.75 22.80 1.72
CA PRO A 413 -1.63 24.25 1.96
C PRO A 413 -0.22 24.67 2.37
N LEU A 414 0.50 23.85 3.15
CA LEU A 414 1.88 24.14 3.53
C LEU A 414 2.84 24.07 2.34
N LEU A 415 2.64 23.17 1.38
CA LEU A 415 3.42 23.13 0.15
C LEU A 415 3.36 24.48 -0.57
N PHE A 416 2.16 25.04 -0.80
CA PHE A 416 2.00 26.34 -1.47
C PHE A 416 2.50 27.51 -0.63
N LEU A 417 2.20 27.51 0.67
CA LEU A 417 2.60 28.58 1.57
C LEU A 417 4.12 28.66 1.72
N LEU A 418 4.77 27.53 1.96
CA LEU A 418 6.20 27.50 2.18
C LEU A 418 6.98 27.63 0.87
N ASP A 419 6.43 27.21 -0.27
CA ASP A 419 6.96 27.54 -1.57
C ASP A 419 7.02 29.03 -1.80
N ALA A 420 5.93 29.74 -1.54
CA ALA A 420 5.84 31.21 -1.68
C ALA A 420 6.79 31.96 -0.74
N LEU A 421 7.08 31.43 0.47
CA LEU A 421 7.92 32.08 1.47
C LEU A 421 9.41 31.74 1.35
N PHE A 422 9.75 30.48 1.03
CA PHE A 422 11.09 29.93 1.11
C PHE A 422 11.53 29.20 -0.17
N GLY A 423 10.70 29.21 -1.21
CA GLY A 423 10.97 28.51 -2.47
C GLY A 423 11.12 27.00 -2.30
N MET A 424 12.00 26.38 -3.11
CA MET A 424 12.18 24.94 -3.13
C MET A 424 12.48 24.29 -1.77
N LEU A 425 13.23 24.99 -0.89
CA LEU A 425 13.50 24.48 0.46
C LEU A 425 12.25 24.47 1.31
N GLY A 426 11.35 25.42 1.11
CA GLY A 426 10.04 25.44 1.77
C GLY A 426 9.20 24.22 1.41
N ILE A 427 9.18 23.82 0.13
CA ILE A 427 8.48 22.61 -0.33
C ILE A 427 9.04 21.37 0.37
N VAL A 428 10.36 21.26 0.51
CA VAL A 428 11.01 20.11 1.15
C VAL A 428 10.68 20.02 2.65
N TRP A 429 10.59 21.17 3.36
CA TRP A 429 10.21 21.23 4.77
C TRP A 429 8.71 21.04 5.02
N ALA A 430 7.86 21.28 4.03
CA ALA A 430 6.40 21.25 4.18
C ALA A 430 5.90 19.95 4.79
N GLN A 431 6.42 18.81 4.33
CA GLN A 431 6.02 17.49 4.87
C GLN A 431 6.40 17.32 6.33
N ALA A 432 7.61 17.71 6.74
CA ALA A 432 8.03 17.56 8.13
C ALA A 432 7.16 18.38 9.09
N ILE A 433 6.79 19.59 8.68
CA ILE A 433 5.90 20.47 9.46
C ILE A 433 4.48 19.91 9.49
N ALA A 434 3.95 19.48 8.35
CA ALA A 434 2.62 18.87 8.25
C ALA A 434 2.51 17.62 9.10
N ASP A 435 3.52 16.76 9.06
CA ASP A 435 3.54 15.51 9.83
C ASP A 435 3.67 15.78 11.34
N CYS A 436 4.40 16.82 11.77
CA CYS A 436 4.43 17.26 13.16
C CYS A 436 3.02 17.63 13.67
N LEU A 437 2.29 18.45 12.90
CA LEU A 437 0.93 18.86 13.24
C LEU A 437 -0.03 17.66 13.25
N ALA A 438 0.09 16.80 12.23
CA ALA A 438 -0.73 15.59 12.09
C ALA A 438 -0.50 14.58 13.21
N VAL A 439 0.74 14.39 13.67
CA VAL A 439 1.07 13.52 14.81
C VAL A 439 0.45 14.07 16.10
N GLY A 440 0.57 15.36 16.37
CA GLY A 440 -0.06 16.00 17.54
C GLY A 440 -1.58 15.75 17.57
N LEU A 441 -2.25 15.95 16.42
CA LEU A 441 -3.66 15.65 16.29
C LEU A 441 -3.97 14.16 16.42
N SER A 442 -3.15 13.29 15.83
CA SER A 442 -3.31 11.84 15.91
C SER A 442 -3.23 11.33 17.35
N PHE A 443 -2.31 11.86 18.16
CA PHE A 443 -2.23 11.56 19.59
C PHE A 443 -3.48 12.01 20.34
N TYR A 444 -3.95 13.24 20.10
CA TYR A 444 -5.18 13.73 20.72
C TYR A 444 -6.38 12.85 20.36
N VAL A 445 -6.56 12.54 19.08
CA VAL A 445 -7.66 11.70 18.60
C VAL A 445 -7.54 10.27 19.14
N TYR A 446 -6.33 9.71 19.18
CA TYR A 446 -6.11 8.38 19.74
C TYR A 446 -6.51 8.32 21.23
N HIS A 447 -6.09 9.28 22.05
CA HIS A 447 -6.45 9.31 23.47
C HIS A 447 -7.95 9.52 23.69
N LYS A 448 -8.61 10.30 22.84
CA LYS A 448 -10.04 10.58 22.94
C LYS A 448 -10.92 9.40 22.50
N TYR A 449 -10.53 8.67 21.46
CA TYR A 449 -11.35 7.66 20.78
C TYR A 449 -10.83 6.23 20.93
N ARG A 450 -9.72 6.01 21.64
CA ARG A 450 -9.27 4.65 21.95
C ARG A 450 -10.35 3.94 22.80
N PRO A 451 -10.50 2.61 22.65
CA PRO A 451 -11.46 1.84 23.44
C PRO A 451 -11.18 2.00 24.94
N ARG A 452 -12.18 2.36 25.73
CA ARG A 452 -12.05 2.44 27.18
C ARG A 452 -12.05 1.04 27.78
N VAL A 453 -11.46 0.89 28.99
CA VAL A 453 -11.38 -0.40 29.72
C VAL A 453 -12.75 -1.00 29.95
N GLU A 454 -13.73 -0.15 30.26
CA GLU A 454 -15.11 -0.52 30.53
C GLU A 454 -15.86 -1.08 29.30
N GLU A 455 -15.45 -0.68 28.08
CA GLU A 455 -16.05 -1.17 26.81
C GLU A 455 -15.48 -2.54 26.42
N LEU A 456 -14.32 -2.91 26.90
CA LEU A 456 -13.56 -4.09 26.50
C LEU A 456 -13.58 -5.17 27.60
N GLY A 457 -14.44 -5.23 28.57
CA GLY A 457 -14.50 -6.25 29.62
C GLY A 457 -13.18 -7.03 29.89
N ASP A 458 -12.88 -7.38 31.09
CA ASP A 458 -11.76 -8.29 31.38
C ASP A 458 -12.09 -9.66 30.77
N ALA A 459 -11.30 -10.12 29.79
CA ALA A 459 -11.38 -11.50 29.34
C ALA A 459 -11.10 -12.44 30.52
N PRO A 460 -11.84 -13.54 30.71
CA PRO A 460 -11.55 -14.49 31.75
C PRO A 460 -10.11 -14.96 31.59
N GLN A 461 -9.35 -14.87 32.67
CA GLN A 461 -7.99 -15.42 32.73
C GLN A 461 -8.11 -16.92 32.47
N ALA A 462 -7.58 -17.38 31.33
CA ALA A 462 -7.41 -18.80 31.07
C ALA A 462 -6.47 -19.34 32.14
N GLY A 463 -7.02 -20.16 33.03
CA GLY A 463 -6.31 -20.89 34.04
C GLY A 463 -5.42 -22.00 33.46
#